data_aaa9fe624b27790547ee302c4c8b5663
#
_entry.id   aaa9fe624b27790547ee302c4c8b5663
#
_cell.length_a   1.000
_cell.length_b   1.000
_cell.length_c   1.000
_cell.angle_alpha   90.00
_cell.angle_beta   90.00
_cell.angle_gamma   90.00
#
_symmetry.space_group_name_H-M   'P 1'
#
loop_
_entity.id
_entity.type
_entity.pdbx_description
1 polymer ?
#
loop_
_entity_poly.entity_id
_entity_poly.type
_entity_poly.pdbx_seq_one_letter_code
_entity_poly.pdbx_strand_id
1 'polypeptide(L)' 'MSKEESIEVEGTVLEPLPNAMFRVEHDNGHKILAHVSGKMRMHFIRILVGDKGKVQLSPYDLTRGRITYRHK' A
#
# COMPACT_ATOMS: atom_id res chain seq x y z
N MET A 1 5.82 -25.06 -0.04
CA MET A 1 6.10 -24.10 -0.27
C MET A 1 5.72 -23.16 0.50
N SER A 2 6.36 -22.52 0.81
CA SER A 2 5.98 -21.66 1.56
C SER A 2 5.66 -20.54 0.94
N LYS A 3 4.69 -20.01 1.16
CA LYS A 3 4.41 -18.91 0.71
C LYS A 3 4.72 -17.89 1.58
N GLU A 4 5.18 -16.85 1.16
CA GLU A 4 5.42 -15.85 1.98
C GLU A 4 4.25 -15.42 2.62
N GLU A 5 4.22 -15.23 3.86
CA GLU A 5 3.10 -14.77 4.51
C GLU A 5 3.12 -13.33 4.54
N SER A 6 2.35 -12.63 3.79
CA SER A 6 2.31 -11.18 3.88
C SER A 6 1.17 -10.79 4.77
N ILE A 7 1.31 -9.65 5.41
CA ILE A 7 0.28 -9.11 6.28
C ILE A 7 -0.47 -8.08 5.49
N GLU A 8 -1.77 -8.27 5.32
CA GLU A 8 -2.56 -7.33 4.55
C GLU A 8 -3.36 -6.45 5.48
N VAL A 9 -3.23 -5.17 5.35
CA VAL A 9 -3.94 -4.22 6.20
C VAL A 9 -4.60 -3.18 5.34
N GLU A 10 -5.53 -2.46 5.91
CA GLU A 10 -6.17 -1.36 5.20
C GLU A 10 -5.56 -0.07 5.66
N GLY A 11 -5.38 0.84 4.76
CA GLY A 11 -4.81 2.13 5.09
C GLY A 11 -5.38 3.23 4.22
N THR A 12 -5.08 4.46 4.59
CA THR A 12 -5.54 5.64 3.87
C THR A 12 -4.33 6.34 3.30
N VAL A 13 -4.40 6.70 2.04
CA VAL A 13 -3.29 7.38 1.39
C VAL A 13 -3.19 8.80 1.91
N LEU A 14 -2.06 9.16 2.46
CA LEU A 14 -1.84 10.49 3.03
C LEU A 14 -1.24 11.44 2.02
N GLU A 15 -0.28 11.00 1.25
CA GLU A 15 0.37 11.88 0.29
C GLU A 15 1.14 11.09 -0.75
N PRO A 16 1.28 11.62 -1.94
CA PRO A 16 2.08 10.97 -2.95
C PRO A 16 3.54 11.30 -2.72
N LEU A 17 4.41 10.39 -3.06
CA LEU A 17 5.85 10.58 -2.95
C LEU A 17 6.48 10.28 -4.31
N PRO A 18 7.73 10.63 -4.50
CA PRO A 18 8.39 10.36 -5.78
C PRO A 18 8.49 8.87 -6.05
N ASN A 19 8.69 8.53 -7.32
CA ASN A 19 8.91 7.14 -7.73
C ASN A 19 7.70 6.24 -7.52
N ALA A 20 6.52 6.76 -7.73
CA ALA A 20 5.28 6.00 -7.62
C ALA A 20 5.08 5.41 -6.24
N MET A 21 5.55 6.11 -5.22
CA MET A 21 5.38 5.69 -3.85
C MET A 21 4.36 6.56 -3.17
N PHE A 22 3.82 6.08 -2.08
CA PHE A 22 2.82 6.83 -1.34
C PHE A 22 3.02 6.61 0.15
N ARG A 23 2.69 7.61 0.93
CA ARG A 23 2.67 7.46 2.37
C ARG A 23 1.26 7.08 2.75
N VAL A 24 1.11 5.98 3.44
CA VAL A 24 -0.19 5.44 3.81
C VAL A 24 -0.26 5.30 5.32
N GLU A 25 -1.41 5.60 5.90
CA GLU A 25 -1.58 5.44 7.32
C GLU A 25 -2.50 4.27 7.58
N HIS A 26 -2.01 3.31 8.35
CA HIS A 26 -2.81 2.18 8.78
C HIS A 26 -3.79 2.67 9.84
N ASP A 27 -4.88 1.96 10.01
CA ASP A 27 -5.91 2.36 10.95
C ASP A 27 -5.41 2.57 12.38
N ASN A 28 -4.35 1.93 12.77
CA ASN A 28 -3.83 2.11 14.11
C ASN A 28 -2.87 3.29 14.20
N GLY A 29 -2.76 4.09 13.17
CA GLY A 29 -1.89 5.25 13.18
C GLY A 29 -0.49 5.00 12.66
N HIS A 30 -0.17 3.77 12.32
CA HIS A 30 1.18 3.44 11.85
C HIS A 30 1.34 3.93 10.41
N LYS A 31 2.45 4.58 10.11
CA LYS A 31 2.68 5.08 8.78
C LYS A 31 3.53 4.12 7.98
N ILE A 32 3.14 3.90 6.75
CA ILE A 32 3.77 2.92 5.88
C ILE A 32 4.20 3.60 4.61
N LEU A 33 5.36 3.24 4.12
CA LEU A 33 5.83 3.73 2.83
C LEU A 33 5.45 2.65 1.82
N ALA A 34 4.54 2.96 0.93
CA ALA A 34 3.99 1.96 0.04
C ALA A 34 4.22 2.30 -1.42
N HIS A 35 4.37 1.29 -2.25
CA HIS A 35 4.47 1.50 -3.68
C HIS A 35 3.27 0.80 -4.34
N VAL A 36 2.97 1.17 -5.58
CA VAL A 36 1.84 0.61 -6.27
C VAL A 36 2.24 -0.71 -6.88
N SER A 37 1.40 -1.73 -6.74
CA SER A 37 1.72 -3.04 -7.28
C SER A 37 1.76 -2.98 -8.79
N GLY A 38 2.48 -3.89 -9.40
CA GLY A 38 2.59 -3.94 -10.84
C GLY A 38 1.24 -4.12 -11.52
N LYS A 39 0.35 -4.90 -10.90
CA LYS A 39 -0.94 -5.12 -11.46
C LYS A 39 -1.73 -3.83 -11.52
N MET A 40 -1.70 -3.02 -10.49
CA MET A 40 -2.41 -1.77 -10.49
C MET A 40 -1.81 -0.80 -11.49
N ARG A 41 -0.49 -0.82 -11.65
CA ARG A 41 0.15 0.03 -12.60
C ARG A 41 -0.26 -0.35 -14.00
N MET A 42 -0.36 -1.64 -14.30
CA MET A 42 -0.74 -2.09 -15.61
C MET A 42 -2.15 -1.69 -15.97
N HIS A 43 -3.01 -1.54 -14.99
CA HIS A 43 -4.40 -1.16 -15.25
C HIS A 43 -4.62 0.34 -15.09
N PHE A 44 -3.55 1.09 -14.96
CA PHE A 44 -3.62 2.55 -14.86
C PHE A 44 -4.58 3.02 -13.77
N ILE A 45 -4.58 2.33 -12.65
CA ILE A 45 -5.43 2.73 -11.55
C ILE A 45 -4.81 3.91 -10.86
N ARG A 46 -5.57 5.00 -10.74
CA ARG A 46 -5.05 6.19 -10.12
C ARG A 46 -5.31 6.17 -8.63
N ILE A 47 -4.32 6.53 -7.86
CA ILE A 47 -4.44 6.58 -6.41
C ILE A 47 -4.36 8.02 -5.98
N LEU A 48 -5.36 8.46 -5.23
CA LEU A 48 -5.45 9.85 -4.78
C LEU A 48 -5.36 9.94 -3.28
N VAL A 49 -4.97 11.10 -2.79
CA VAL A 49 -4.91 11.35 -1.36
C VAL A 49 -6.30 11.16 -0.79
N GLY A 50 -6.37 10.45 0.31
CA GLY A 50 -7.64 10.15 0.96
C GLY A 50 -8.25 8.83 0.54
N ASP A 51 -7.71 8.21 -0.51
CA ASP A 51 -8.23 6.91 -0.92
C ASP A 51 -7.87 5.86 0.09
N LYS A 52 -8.74 4.89 0.25
CA LYS A 52 -8.44 3.76 1.10
C LYS A 52 -8.12 2.58 0.24
N GLY A 53 -7.28 1.73 0.70
CA GLY A 53 -6.89 0.55 -0.05
C GLY A 53 -6.25 -0.49 0.82
N LYS A 54 -5.95 -1.60 0.23
CA LYS A 54 -5.27 -2.68 0.92
C LYS A 54 -3.79 -2.60 0.63
N VAL A 55 -3.00 -2.78 1.66
CA VAL A 55 -1.56 -2.71 1.58
C VAL A 55 -1.00 -4.01 2.11
N GLN A 56 -0.12 -4.63 1.34
CA GLN A 56 0.54 -5.83 1.77
C GLN A 56 1.86 -5.46 2.40
N LEU A 57 2.07 -5.83 3.64
CA LEU A 57 3.30 -5.52 4.35
C LEU A 57 4.20 -6.72 4.40
N SER A 58 5.50 -6.49 4.39
CA SER A 58 6.44 -7.55 4.58
C SER A 58 6.50 -7.89 6.05
N PRO A 59 6.49 -9.15 6.46
CA PRO A 59 6.65 -9.47 7.86
C PRO A 59 8.04 -9.11 8.38
N TYR A 60 8.98 -8.85 7.46
CA TYR A 60 10.32 -8.48 7.88
C TYR A 60 10.46 -6.96 8.02
N ASP A 61 9.55 -6.18 7.47
CA ASP A 61 9.67 -4.73 7.57
C ASP A 61 8.26 -4.15 7.47
N LEU A 62 7.65 -3.91 8.59
CA LEU A 62 6.27 -3.42 8.63
C LEU A 62 6.13 -1.95 8.28
N THR A 63 7.24 -1.27 7.99
CA THR A 63 7.17 0.13 7.59
C THR A 63 7.08 0.27 6.08
N ARG A 64 7.18 -0.83 5.33
CA ARG A 64 7.11 -0.78 3.89
C ARG A 64 6.07 -1.75 3.38
N GLY A 65 5.42 -1.39 2.32
CA GLY A 65 4.39 -2.25 1.78
C GLY A 65 4.11 -1.99 0.33
N ARG A 66 3.12 -2.70 -0.20
CA ARG A 66 2.72 -2.57 -1.58
C ARG A 66 1.21 -2.42 -1.61
N ILE A 67 0.72 -1.43 -2.33
CA ILE A 67 -0.71 -1.23 -2.45
C ILE A 67 -1.21 -2.20 -3.50
N THR A 68 -2.10 -3.10 -3.10
CA THR A 68 -2.58 -4.14 -4.00
C THR A 68 -4.03 -3.94 -4.40
N TYR A 69 -4.74 -3.07 -3.75
CA TYR A 69 -6.15 -2.88 -4.07
C TYR A 69 -6.58 -1.50 -3.60
N ARG A 70 -7.41 -0.83 -4.37
CA ARG A 70 -7.92 0.46 -3.99
C ARG A 70 -9.42 0.36 -3.84
N HIS A 71 -9.93 0.81 -2.71
CA HIS A 71 -11.37 0.85 -2.50
C HIS A 71 -11.89 2.12 -3.14
N LYS A 72 -13.07 2.02 -3.71
CA LYS A 72 -13.64 3.20 -4.31
C LYS A 72 -14.45 3.98 -3.35
#